data_eb71ced55d2ded52ff0b2167434f96ac
#
_entry.id   eb71ced55d2ded52ff0b2167434f96ac
#
_cell.length_a   1.000
_cell.length_b   1.000
_cell.length_c   1.000
_cell.angle_alpha   90.00
_cell.angle_beta   90.00
_cell.angle_gamma   90.00
#
_symmetry.space_group_name_H-M   'P 1'
#
loop_
_entity.id
_entity.type
_entity.pdbx_description
1 polymer ?
#
loop_
_entity_poly.entity_id
_entity_poly.type
_entity_poly.pdbx_seq_one_letter_code
_entity_poly.pdbx_strand_id
1 'polypeptide(L)'
;MIADKLKPEKTYNVNLNYLRKMYAADGTFFGIETSAFYTYFNNRIIGDFDTDPNKIIYNNLDGYAVSKGLTANMDIAFNNGLKIVLGATYQDVATYEHGVKKQQILTEKFSGNWAVSYKIRKLDLGIDYTGNIYSPMRLPILGPLDPRREFSPVWSIQNIQFTYSGFNRFELYGGVKNLLNWTPNKGNPFIIAGANNPFDRGLEYEKDGKVKPTDSNPYGLTFDPNYVFGPNQNMRGFFGIRYTIK
;
A
#
# COMPACT_ATOMS: atom_id res chain seq x y z
N MET A 1 -8.89 20.45 -9.70
CA MET A 1 -10.04 21.36 -9.91
C MET A 1 -11.18 20.88 -9.03
N ILE A 2 -11.93 21.77 -8.43
CA ILE A 2 -13.07 21.41 -7.54
C ILE A 2 -14.34 21.87 -8.26
N ALA A 3 -15.38 21.02 -8.29
CA ALA A 3 -16.67 21.39 -8.85
C ALA A 3 -17.36 22.47 -7.97
N ASP A 4 -18.14 23.35 -8.60
CA ASP A 4 -18.66 24.57 -7.97
C ASP A 4 -19.65 24.35 -6.80
N LYS A 5 -20.24 23.15 -6.67
CA LYS A 5 -21.22 22.84 -5.61
C LYS A 5 -21.08 21.40 -5.13
N LEU A 6 -20.18 21.17 -4.18
CA LEU A 6 -20.09 19.87 -3.53
C LEU A 6 -21.20 19.69 -2.47
N LYS A 7 -21.85 18.52 -2.50
CA LYS A 7 -22.78 18.08 -1.47
C LYS A 7 -22.01 17.37 -0.35
N PRO A 8 -22.44 17.46 0.92
CA PRO A 8 -21.83 16.70 2.01
C PRO A 8 -21.88 15.21 1.77
N GLU A 9 -20.79 14.51 2.08
CA GLU A 9 -20.77 13.05 2.13
C GLU A 9 -21.65 12.54 3.28
N LYS A 10 -22.34 11.43 3.05
CA LYS A 10 -23.09 10.70 4.08
C LYS A 10 -22.62 9.26 4.09
N THR A 11 -22.29 8.74 5.26
CA THR A 11 -21.80 7.37 5.41
C THR A 11 -22.63 6.59 6.43
N TYR A 12 -22.83 5.30 6.11
CA TYR A 12 -23.40 4.31 7.02
C TYR A 12 -22.37 3.22 7.20
N ASN A 13 -22.01 2.94 8.44
CA ASN A 13 -20.97 1.96 8.75
C ASN A 13 -21.49 0.93 9.75
N VAL A 14 -21.16 -0.35 9.49
CA VAL A 14 -21.42 -1.47 10.40
C VAL A 14 -20.13 -2.26 10.55
N ASN A 15 -19.76 -2.56 11.78
CA ASN A 15 -18.58 -3.38 12.12
C ASN A 15 -18.98 -4.49 13.10
N LEU A 16 -18.43 -5.68 12.86
CA LEU A 16 -18.50 -6.80 13.78
C LEU A 16 -17.08 -7.25 14.12
N ASN A 17 -16.73 -7.25 15.40
CA ASN A 17 -15.39 -7.60 15.87
C ASN A 17 -15.48 -8.80 16.81
N TYR A 18 -14.51 -9.70 16.66
CA TYR A 18 -14.32 -10.87 17.53
C TYR A 18 -12.88 -10.91 18.01
N LEU A 19 -12.69 -10.97 19.32
CA LEU A 19 -11.37 -11.08 19.94
C LEU A 19 -11.36 -12.31 20.88
N ARG A 20 -10.35 -13.15 20.72
CA ARG A 20 -10.12 -14.28 21.63
C ARG A 20 -8.65 -14.37 22.00
N LYS A 21 -8.37 -14.52 23.30
CA LYS A 21 -7.05 -14.76 23.85
C LYS A 21 -7.05 -16.08 24.58
N MET A 22 -6.03 -16.89 24.38
CA MET A 22 -5.91 -18.22 24.94
C MET A 22 -4.46 -18.47 25.38
N TYR A 23 -4.29 -19.31 26.41
CA TYR A 23 -3.00 -19.81 26.82
C TYR A 23 -3.03 -21.33 26.78
N ALA A 24 -2.03 -21.94 26.16
CA ALA A 24 -1.85 -23.37 26.18
C ALA A 24 -1.22 -23.80 27.52
N ALA A 25 -1.25 -25.09 27.82
CA ALA A 25 -0.69 -25.63 29.06
C ALA A 25 0.82 -25.41 29.22
N ASP A 26 1.55 -25.27 28.13
CA ASP A 26 2.98 -24.96 28.09
C ASP A 26 3.32 -23.46 28.24
N GLY A 27 2.30 -22.60 28.44
CA GLY A 27 2.44 -21.15 28.53
C GLY A 27 2.47 -20.41 27.19
N THR A 28 2.29 -21.12 26.05
CA THR A 28 2.17 -20.47 24.73
C THR A 28 0.90 -19.62 24.69
N PHE A 29 1.06 -18.35 24.30
CA PHE A 29 -0.05 -17.42 24.09
C PHE A 29 -0.54 -17.45 22.66
N PHE A 30 -1.86 -17.41 22.48
CA PHE A 30 -2.55 -17.23 21.21
C PHE A 30 -3.56 -16.09 21.32
N GLY A 31 -3.45 -15.09 20.47
CA GLY A 31 -4.43 -14.02 20.28
C GLY A 31 -4.98 -14.09 18.87
N ILE A 32 -6.29 -14.04 18.73
CA ILE A 32 -6.99 -13.98 17.43
C ILE A 32 -7.95 -12.80 17.50
N GLU A 33 -7.86 -11.92 16.54
CA GLU A 33 -8.78 -10.81 16.32
C GLU A 33 -9.30 -10.85 14.89
N THR A 34 -10.60 -10.83 14.71
CA THR A 34 -11.23 -10.76 13.40
C THR A 34 -12.25 -9.65 13.36
N SER A 35 -12.35 -8.97 12.23
CA SER A 35 -13.31 -7.90 11.99
C SER A 35 -13.97 -8.08 10.64
N ALA A 36 -15.30 -7.92 10.60
CA ALA A 36 -16.05 -7.74 9.37
C ALA A 36 -16.57 -6.30 9.34
N PHE A 37 -16.44 -5.64 8.19
CA PHE A 37 -16.91 -4.27 8.05
C PHE A 37 -17.68 -4.06 6.75
N TYR A 38 -18.64 -3.16 6.81
CA TYR A 38 -19.39 -2.68 5.66
C TYR A 38 -19.65 -1.20 5.81
N THR A 39 -19.22 -0.39 4.83
CA THR A 39 -19.45 1.05 4.78
C THR A 39 -20.10 1.41 3.45
N TYR A 40 -21.24 2.08 3.51
CA TYR A 40 -21.95 2.63 2.37
C TYR A 40 -21.77 4.15 2.36
N PHE A 41 -21.41 4.71 1.20
CA PHE A 41 -21.21 6.13 1.00
C PHE A 41 -22.22 6.68 0.01
N ASN A 42 -22.93 7.71 0.41
CA ASN A 42 -23.79 8.51 -0.45
C ASN A 42 -23.16 9.89 -0.66
N ASN A 43 -23.25 10.43 -1.87
CA ASN A 43 -22.61 11.69 -2.26
C ASN A 43 -21.08 11.71 -2.00
N ARG A 44 -20.40 10.58 -2.12
CA ARG A 44 -18.96 10.52 -1.91
C ARG A 44 -18.25 11.52 -2.81
N ILE A 45 -17.32 12.29 -2.26
CA ILE A 45 -16.45 13.17 -3.03
C ILE A 45 -15.27 12.34 -3.52
N ILE A 46 -15.10 12.24 -4.82
CA ILE A 46 -14.02 11.49 -5.46
C ILE A 46 -13.17 12.41 -6.34
N GLY A 47 -11.90 12.05 -6.50
CA GLY A 47 -11.05 12.55 -7.56
C GLY A 47 -11.28 11.72 -8.83
N ASP A 48 -11.76 12.33 -9.87
CA ASP A 48 -11.86 11.72 -11.19
C ASP A 48 -10.50 11.82 -11.89
N PHE A 49 -9.89 10.67 -12.13
CA PHE A 49 -8.61 10.52 -12.83
C PHE A 49 -8.82 10.04 -14.28
N ASP A 50 -10.04 9.64 -14.63
CA ASP A 50 -10.34 8.98 -15.88
C ASP A 50 -10.84 9.97 -16.96
N THR A 51 -11.43 11.13 -16.56
CA THR A 51 -12.06 12.07 -17.51
C THR A 51 -11.05 12.98 -18.21
N ASP A 52 -10.06 13.50 -17.50
CA ASP A 52 -9.04 14.40 -18.07
C ASP A 52 -7.65 13.96 -17.58
N PRO A 53 -6.76 13.51 -18.49
CA PRO A 53 -5.42 13.04 -18.11
C PRO A 53 -4.54 14.14 -17.47
N ASN A 54 -4.92 15.40 -17.61
CA ASN A 54 -4.15 16.55 -17.12
C ASN A 54 -4.71 17.17 -15.83
N LYS A 55 -5.86 16.67 -15.35
CA LYS A 55 -6.55 17.26 -14.20
C LYS A 55 -7.20 16.19 -13.35
N ILE A 56 -7.09 16.35 -12.05
CA ILE A 56 -7.91 15.63 -11.09
C ILE A 56 -9.13 16.52 -10.80
N ILE A 57 -10.31 16.06 -11.17
CA ILE A 57 -11.58 16.77 -10.96
C ILE A 57 -12.24 16.19 -9.72
N TYR A 58 -12.37 17.00 -8.66
CA TYR A 58 -13.09 16.59 -7.45
C TYR A 58 -14.57 16.95 -7.58
N ASN A 59 -15.41 15.93 -7.55
CA ASN A 59 -16.88 16.07 -7.60
C ASN A 59 -17.56 15.02 -6.72
N ASN A 60 -18.84 15.22 -6.42
CA ASN A 60 -19.64 14.16 -5.85
C ASN A 60 -19.87 13.06 -6.90
N LEU A 61 -19.70 11.81 -6.45
CA LEU A 61 -20.01 10.62 -7.24
C LEU A 61 -21.47 10.61 -7.65
N ASP A 62 -21.76 10.47 -8.94
CA ASP A 62 -23.11 10.26 -9.44
C ASP A 62 -23.52 8.78 -9.27
N GLY A 63 -23.79 8.43 -8.00
CA GLY A 63 -24.02 7.08 -7.59
C GLY A 63 -23.71 6.85 -6.11
N TYR A 64 -23.12 5.72 -5.80
CA TYR A 64 -22.73 5.37 -4.45
C TYR A 64 -21.39 4.63 -4.43
N ALA A 65 -20.76 4.58 -3.26
CA ALA A 65 -19.57 3.77 -3.06
C ALA A 65 -19.77 2.79 -1.89
N VAL A 66 -19.08 1.66 -1.98
CA VAL A 66 -19.10 0.62 -0.94
C VAL A 66 -17.67 0.23 -0.60
N SER A 67 -17.40 0.13 0.69
CA SER A 67 -16.20 -0.50 1.23
C SER A 67 -16.64 -1.62 2.16
N LYS A 68 -16.23 -2.86 1.88
CA LYS A 68 -16.55 -4.02 2.70
C LYS A 68 -15.37 -4.98 2.74
N GLY A 69 -15.25 -5.70 3.84
CA GLY A 69 -14.13 -6.63 3.97
C GLY A 69 -14.10 -7.39 5.28
N LEU A 70 -13.07 -8.23 5.36
CA LEU A 70 -12.73 -9.04 6.51
C LEU A 70 -11.26 -8.80 6.84
N THR A 71 -10.96 -8.62 8.12
CA THR A 71 -9.59 -8.56 8.65
C THR A 71 -9.41 -9.67 9.67
N ALA A 72 -8.26 -10.33 9.63
CA ALA A 72 -7.86 -11.32 10.63
C ALA A 72 -6.44 -11.02 11.09
N ASN A 73 -6.25 -10.91 12.39
CA ASN A 73 -4.94 -10.77 13.03
C ASN A 73 -4.71 -11.95 13.98
N MET A 74 -3.49 -12.44 14.04
CA MET A 74 -3.09 -13.53 14.91
C MET A 74 -1.74 -13.21 15.55
N ASP A 75 -1.70 -13.32 16.88
CA ASP A 75 -0.50 -13.18 17.70
C ASP A 75 -0.20 -14.50 18.38
N ILE A 76 1.01 -15.03 18.20
CA ILE A 76 1.47 -16.25 18.87
C ILE A 76 2.78 -15.93 19.57
N ALA A 77 2.84 -16.19 20.85
CA ALA A 77 4.09 -16.08 21.62
C ALA A 77 4.40 -17.42 22.30
N PHE A 78 5.36 -18.14 21.74
CA PHE A 78 5.84 -19.40 22.29
C PHE A 78 6.75 -19.18 23.50
N ASN A 79 6.76 -20.13 24.43
CA ASN A 79 7.61 -20.07 25.63
C ASN A 79 9.12 -20.19 25.32
N ASN A 80 9.48 -20.70 24.13
CA ASN A 80 10.86 -20.84 23.66
C ASN A 80 11.46 -19.52 23.11
N GLY A 81 10.68 -18.41 23.12
CA GLY A 81 11.12 -17.09 22.64
C GLY A 81 10.79 -16.79 21.18
N LEU A 82 10.11 -17.70 20.47
CA LEU A 82 9.56 -17.42 19.15
C LEU A 82 8.26 -16.63 19.30
N LYS A 83 8.12 -15.55 18.53
CA LYS A 83 6.89 -14.75 18.41
C LYS A 83 6.53 -14.63 16.95
N ILE A 84 5.26 -14.79 16.65
CA ILE A 84 4.70 -14.68 15.29
C ILE A 84 3.48 -13.76 15.36
N VAL A 85 3.49 -12.71 14.55
CA VAL A 85 2.35 -11.81 14.33
C VAL A 85 1.99 -11.90 12.86
N LEU A 86 0.73 -12.19 12.58
CA LEU A 86 0.19 -12.27 11.22
C LEU A 86 -1.03 -11.36 11.11
N GLY A 87 -1.16 -10.68 10.00
CA GLY A 87 -2.36 -9.92 9.66
C GLY A 87 -2.73 -10.16 8.21
N ALA A 88 -4.01 -10.29 7.94
CA ALA A 88 -4.55 -10.39 6.59
C ALA A 88 -5.84 -9.59 6.48
N THR A 89 -6.00 -8.87 5.39
CA THR A 89 -7.22 -8.14 5.05
C THR A 89 -7.65 -8.52 3.65
N TYR A 90 -8.93 -8.88 3.52
CA TYR A 90 -9.59 -9.00 2.23
C TYR A 90 -10.70 -7.96 2.15
N GLN A 91 -10.66 -7.11 1.11
CA GLN A 91 -11.60 -6.01 0.98
C GLN A 91 -12.04 -5.80 -0.47
N ASP A 92 -13.25 -5.27 -0.63
CA ASP A 92 -13.79 -4.80 -1.90
C ASP A 92 -14.22 -3.35 -1.71
N VAL A 93 -13.46 -2.44 -2.30
CA VAL A 93 -13.73 -0.99 -2.27
C VAL A 93 -14.01 -0.55 -3.70
N ALA A 94 -15.24 -0.11 -3.94
CA ALA A 94 -15.70 0.21 -5.28
C ALA A 94 -16.68 1.38 -5.29
N THR A 95 -16.72 2.08 -6.41
CA THR A 95 -17.75 3.02 -6.78
C THR A 95 -18.71 2.38 -7.76
N TYR A 96 -19.97 2.83 -7.74
CA TYR A 96 -21.03 2.38 -8.61
C TYR A 96 -21.68 3.61 -9.23
N GLU A 97 -21.50 3.80 -10.55
CA GLU A 97 -22.06 4.87 -11.33
C GLU A 97 -22.80 4.29 -12.55
N HIS A 98 -24.04 4.69 -12.76
CA HIS A 98 -24.87 4.24 -13.91
C HIS A 98 -24.88 2.71 -14.07
N GLY A 99 -24.86 1.96 -12.96
CA GLY A 99 -24.82 0.49 -12.97
C GLY A 99 -23.44 -0.12 -13.22
N VAL A 100 -22.41 0.69 -13.45
CA VAL A 100 -21.03 0.22 -13.66
C VAL A 100 -20.27 0.23 -12.33
N LYS A 101 -19.65 -0.89 -11.99
CA LYS A 101 -18.76 -1.02 -10.85
C LYS A 101 -17.33 -0.70 -11.27
N LYS A 102 -16.69 0.25 -10.56
CA LYS A 102 -15.26 0.54 -10.73
C LYS A 102 -14.53 0.29 -9.40
N GLN A 103 -13.45 -0.47 -9.43
CA GLN A 103 -12.59 -0.64 -8.25
C GLN A 103 -11.90 0.69 -7.91
N GLN A 104 -11.79 0.99 -6.61
CA GLN A 104 -11.04 2.15 -6.13
C GLN A 104 -9.58 2.07 -6.59
N ILE A 105 -9.05 3.19 -7.12
CA ILE A 105 -7.66 3.33 -7.52
C ILE A 105 -6.74 3.18 -6.30
N LEU A 106 -5.57 2.56 -6.49
CA LEU A 106 -4.53 2.34 -5.48
C LEU A 106 -5.03 1.59 -4.24
N THR A 107 -6.03 0.73 -4.44
CA THR A 107 -6.61 -0.08 -3.36
C THR A 107 -6.54 -1.56 -3.75
N GLU A 108 -5.84 -2.34 -2.96
CA GLU A 108 -5.73 -3.77 -3.12
C GLU A 108 -6.98 -4.49 -2.61
N LYS A 109 -7.28 -5.67 -3.17
CA LYS A 109 -8.33 -6.55 -2.64
C LYS A 109 -7.84 -7.41 -1.49
N PHE A 110 -6.55 -7.74 -1.49
CA PHE A 110 -5.91 -8.51 -0.44
C PHE A 110 -4.61 -7.87 -0.04
N SER A 111 -4.40 -7.73 1.27
CA SER A 111 -3.10 -7.43 1.87
C SER A 111 -2.81 -8.35 3.03
N GLY A 112 -1.53 -8.69 3.20
CA GLY A 112 -1.02 -9.46 4.30
C GLY A 112 0.22 -8.82 4.89
N ASN A 113 0.41 -9.00 6.19
CA ASN A 113 1.62 -8.58 6.88
C ASN A 113 2.03 -9.64 7.90
N TRP A 114 3.32 -9.71 8.19
CA TRP A 114 3.86 -10.62 9.18
C TRP A 114 5.06 -10.03 9.90
N ALA A 115 5.24 -10.48 11.13
CA ALA A 115 6.45 -10.31 11.90
C ALA A 115 6.77 -11.62 12.61
N VAL A 116 7.97 -12.12 12.40
CA VAL A 116 8.51 -13.31 13.09
C VAL A 116 9.75 -12.88 13.84
N SER A 117 9.73 -13.01 15.17
CA SER A 117 10.83 -12.64 16.06
C SER A 117 11.28 -13.86 16.83
N TYR A 118 12.59 -14.10 16.85
CA TYR A 118 13.17 -15.20 17.62
C TYR A 118 14.38 -14.73 18.41
N LYS A 119 14.39 -15.00 19.72
CA LYS A 119 15.52 -14.69 20.59
C LYS A 119 16.32 -15.95 20.92
N ILE A 120 17.54 -16.03 20.39
CA ILE A 120 18.51 -17.08 20.69
C ILE A 120 19.22 -16.70 21.99
N ARG A 121 18.67 -17.14 23.13
CA ARG A 121 19.12 -16.73 24.47
C ARG A 121 20.60 -17.04 24.73
N LYS A 122 21.12 -18.18 24.24
CA LYS A 122 22.53 -18.59 24.43
C LYS A 122 23.53 -17.67 23.73
N LEU A 123 23.08 -16.91 22.73
CA LEU A 123 23.94 -16.02 21.94
C LEU A 123 23.61 -14.55 22.18
N ASP A 124 22.64 -14.25 23.04
CA ASP A 124 22.07 -12.90 23.21
C ASP A 124 21.69 -12.24 21.86
N LEU A 125 21.27 -13.05 20.91
CA LEU A 125 20.95 -12.64 19.54
C LEU A 125 19.44 -12.70 19.30
N GLY A 126 18.87 -11.58 18.90
CA GLY A 126 17.50 -11.46 18.36
C GLY A 126 17.54 -11.45 16.84
N ILE A 127 16.57 -12.12 16.23
CA ILE A 127 16.34 -12.13 14.78
C ILE A 127 14.89 -11.71 14.58
N ASP A 128 14.67 -10.64 13.80
CA ASP A 128 13.35 -10.14 13.43
C ASP A 128 13.21 -10.18 11.90
N TYR A 129 12.21 -10.90 11.43
CA TYR A 129 11.85 -10.94 10.01
C TYR A 129 10.44 -10.40 9.84
N THR A 130 10.32 -9.34 9.05
CA THR A 130 9.03 -8.67 8.80
C THR A 130 8.74 -8.58 7.32
N GLY A 131 7.47 -8.53 6.97
CA GLY A 131 7.09 -8.32 5.60
C GLY A 131 5.62 -7.96 5.43
N ASN A 132 5.31 -7.59 4.21
CA ASN A 132 3.96 -7.37 3.72
C ASN A 132 3.82 -7.93 2.31
N ILE A 133 2.58 -8.17 1.88
CA ILE A 133 2.23 -8.57 0.53
C ILE A 133 0.94 -7.86 0.13
N TYR A 134 0.85 -7.43 -1.12
CA TYR A 134 -0.32 -6.78 -1.69
C TYR A 134 -0.72 -7.44 -2.99
N SER A 135 -2.02 -7.69 -3.16
CA SER A 135 -2.59 -8.11 -4.43
C SER A 135 -2.60 -6.95 -5.44
N PRO A 136 -2.86 -7.23 -6.72
CA PRO A 136 -2.98 -6.19 -7.72
C PRO A 136 -4.00 -5.12 -7.31
N MET A 137 -3.63 -3.85 -7.49
CA MET A 137 -4.48 -2.69 -7.30
C MET A 137 -4.64 -1.96 -8.63
N ARG A 138 -5.82 -1.40 -8.86
CA ARG A 138 -6.08 -0.58 -10.05
C ARG A 138 -5.22 0.67 -9.98
N LEU A 139 -4.56 1.00 -11.11
CA LEU A 139 -3.65 2.13 -11.22
C LEU A 139 -4.31 3.26 -12.02
N PRO A 140 -3.98 4.53 -11.76
CA PRO A 140 -4.40 5.66 -12.57
C PRO A 140 -3.61 5.63 -13.88
N ILE A 141 -4.25 5.27 -14.98
CA ILE A 141 -3.67 5.34 -16.32
C ILE A 141 -4.19 6.57 -17.05
N LEU A 142 -3.34 7.18 -17.89
CA LEU A 142 -3.64 8.48 -18.53
C LEU A 142 -4.59 8.37 -19.73
N GLY A 143 -4.84 7.15 -20.24
CA GLY A 143 -5.73 6.94 -21.37
C GLY A 143 -5.37 5.72 -22.22
N PRO A 144 -6.04 5.54 -23.38
CA PRO A 144 -5.87 4.34 -24.21
C PRO A 144 -4.46 4.17 -24.79
N LEU A 145 -3.69 5.24 -24.91
CA LEU A 145 -2.33 5.22 -25.43
C LEU A 145 -1.27 5.04 -24.34
N ASP A 146 -1.67 4.97 -23.06
CA ASP A 146 -0.76 4.71 -21.96
C ASP A 146 -0.32 3.23 -22.01
N PRO A 147 0.99 2.93 -22.18
CA PRO A 147 1.48 1.55 -22.29
C PRO A 147 1.53 0.82 -20.95
N ARG A 148 1.25 1.49 -19.84
CA ARG A 148 1.27 0.91 -18.51
C ARG A 148 0.09 -0.02 -18.31
N ARG A 149 0.24 -0.99 -17.41
CA ARG A 149 -0.83 -1.90 -17.05
C ARG A 149 -1.88 -1.21 -16.21
N GLU A 150 -3.15 -1.53 -16.43
CA GLU A 150 -4.26 -1.05 -15.60
C GLU A 150 -4.14 -1.50 -14.14
N PHE A 151 -3.49 -2.64 -13.89
CA PHE A 151 -3.28 -3.18 -12.55
C PHE A 151 -1.80 -3.35 -12.22
N SER A 152 -1.46 -3.06 -10.96
CA SER A 152 -0.13 -3.38 -10.43
C SER A 152 0.12 -4.89 -10.42
N PRO A 153 1.38 -5.35 -10.43
CA PRO A 153 1.69 -6.73 -10.07
C PRO A 153 1.36 -6.99 -8.59
N VAL A 154 1.35 -8.25 -8.19
CA VAL A 154 1.53 -8.63 -6.77
C VAL A 154 2.91 -8.19 -6.34
N TRP A 155 3.03 -7.57 -5.17
CA TRP A 155 4.31 -7.14 -4.65
C TRP A 155 4.43 -7.33 -3.14
N SER A 156 5.67 -7.40 -2.68
CA SER A 156 6.01 -7.65 -1.28
C SER A 156 7.29 -6.90 -0.91
N ILE A 157 7.31 -6.33 0.29
CA ILE A 157 8.51 -5.80 0.91
C ILE A 157 8.83 -6.65 2.13
N GLN A 158 10.07 -7.12 2.22
CA GLN A 158 10.53 -7.98 3.30
C GLN A 158 11.80 -7.42 3.90
N ASN A 159 11.94 -7.53 5.22
CA ASN A 159 13.08 -6.99 5.95
C ASN A 159 13.58 -8.02 6.96
N ILE A 160 14.87 -7.98 7.25
CA ILE A 160 15.47 -8.75 8.33
C ILE A 160 16.35 -7.85 9.18
N GLN A 161 16.28 -8.04 10.50
CA GLN A 161 17.13 -7.37 11.48
C GLN A 161 17.72 -8.40 12.44
N PHE A 162 18.97 -8.18 12.77
CA PHE A 162 19.68 -8.89 13.84
C PHE A 162 19.97 -7.90 14.96
N THR A 163 19.76 -8.31 16.21
CA THR A 163 20.01 -7.48 17.40
C THR A 163 20.85 -8.29 18.39
N TYR A 164 22.04 -7.82 18.69
CA TYR A 164 22.93 -8.42 19.70
C TYR A 164 22.88 -7.62 20.99
N SER A 165 22.49 -8.27 22.09
CA SER A 165 22.30 -7.66 23.41
C SER A 165 23.30 -8.20 24.48
N GLY A 166 24.41 -8.84 24.08
CA GLY A 166 25.39 -9.44 24.99
C GLY A 166 26.26 -8.42 25.71
N PHE A 167 26.21 -7.14 25.38
CA PHE A 167 26.93 -6.09 26.05
C PHE A 167 26.12 -5.46 27.20
N ASN A 168 26.78 -5.12 28.29
CA ASN A 168 26.14 -4.37 29.37
C ASN A 168 25.82 -2.94 28.89
N ARG A 169 24.52 -2.55 28.87
CA ARG A 169 23.98 -1.24 28.46
C ARG A 169 24.05 -0.93 26.96
N PHE A 170 24.63 -1.80 26.14
CA PHE A 170 24.71 -1.60 24.70
C PHE A 170 23.97 -2.71 23.96
N GLU A 171 23.25 -2.31 22.96
CA GLU A 171 22.71 -3.22 21.92
C GLU A 171 23.24 -2.79 20.57
N LEU A 172 23.73 -3.74 19.80
CA LEU A 172 24.07 -3.54 18.40
C LEU A 172 22.97 -4.11 17.54
N TYR A 173 22.49 -3.36 16.59
CA TYR A 173 21.51 -3.88 15.65
C TYR A 173 21.86 -3.51 14.21
N GLY A 174 21.50 -4.36 13.28
CA GLY A 174 21.70 -4.14 11.87
C GLY A 174 20.86 -5.09 11.04
N GLY A 175 20.69 -4.78 9.79
CA GLY A 175 19.85 -5.59 8.93
C GLY A 175 19.75 -5.09 7.51
N VAL A 176 18.80 -5.67 6.79
CA VAL A 176 18.52 -5.34 5.39
C VAL A 176 17.04 -5.05 5.23
N LYS A 177 16.73 -3.92 4.63
CA LYS A 177 15.37 -3.53 4.19
C LYS A 177 15.20 -3.85 2.72
N ASN A 178 13.99 -4.24 2.35
CA ASN A 178 13.61 -4.64 1.00
C ASN A 178 14.51 -5.76 0.44
N LEU A 179 14.52 -6.91 1.14
CA LEU A 179 15.31 -8.10 0.77
C LEU A 179 15.10 -8.56 -0.68
N LEU A 180 13.90 -8.39 -1.22
CA LEU A 180 13.56 -8.75 -2.59
C LEU A 180 14.04 -7.71 -3.61
N ASN A 181 14.60 -6.60 -3.14
CA ASN A 181 15.01 -5.47 -3.98
C ASN A 181 13.90 -5.06 -4.96
N TRP A 182 12.65 -5.09 -4.49
CA TRP A 182 11.50 -4.77 -5.32
C TRP A 182 11.26 -3.25 -5.36
N THR A 183 10.89 -2.74 -6.53
CA THR A 183 10.45 -1.36 -6.72
C THR A 183 9.31 -1.32 -7.75
N PRO A 184 8.39 -0.35 -7.68
CA PRO A 184 7.24 -0.29 -8.58
C PRO A 184 7.60 -0.07 -10.04
N ASN A 185 8.77 0.51 -10.33
CA ASN A 185 9.24 0.77 -11.69
C ASN A 185 9.92 -0.43 -12.36
N LYS A 186 10.10 -1.56 -11.66
CA LYS A 186 10.65 -2.77 -12.27
C LYS A 186 9.69 -3.35 -13.30
N GLY A 187 10.06 -3.24 -14.58
CA GLY A 187 9.26 -3.73 -15.70
C GLY A 187 8.01 -2.90 -16.02
N ASN A 188 7.88 -1.73 -15.42
CA ASN A 188 6.76 -0.83 -15.64
C ASN A 188 7.23 0.64 -15.50
N PRO A 189 7.23 1.46 -16.55
CA PRO A 189 7.62 2.85 -16.45
C PRO A 189 6.63 3.58 -15.54
N PHE A 190 7.10 4.18 -14.46
CA PHE A 190 6.23 4.85 -13.51
C PHE A 190 6.41 6.37 -13.47
N ILE A 191 7.51 6.88 -14.02
CA ILE A 191 7.78 8.31 -14.13
C ILE A 191 7.25 8.78 -15.48
N ILE A 192 6.00 9.18 -15.49
CA ILE A 192 5.26 9.73 -16.61
C ILE A 192 4.46 10.89 -16.05
N ALA A 193 4.24 11.97 -16.78
CA ALA A 193 3.54 13.09 -16.18
C ALA A 193 2.33 13.55 -16.99
N GLY A 194 1.42 14.22 -16.36
CA GLY A 194 0.40 15.03 -17.00
C GLY A 194 0.98 16.23 -17.75
N ALA A 195 0.27 16.75 -18.74
CA ALA A 195 0.67 17.96 -19.44
C ALA A 195 0.90 19.13 -18.47
N ASN A 196 1.72 20.09 -18.89
CA ASN A 196 2.11 21.29 -18.11
C ASN A 196 2.95 21.01 -16.85
N ASN A 197 3.62 19.88 -16.77
CA ASN A 197 4.58 19.64 -15.70
C ASN A 197 5.86 20.48 -15.97
N PRO A 198 6.36 21.26 -15.01
CA PRO A 198 7.54 22.10 -15.20
C PRO A 198 8.84 21.31 -15.40
N PHE A 199 8.85 20.01 -15.11
CA PHE A 199 10.00 19.13 -15.31
C PHE A 199 10.02 18.50 -16.71
N ASP A 200 8.91 18.57 -17.47
CA ASP A 200 8.85 18.08 -18.83
C ASP A 200 9.59 19.02 -19.77
N ARG A 201 10.57 18.50 -20.48
CA ARG A 201 11.35 19.26 -21.44
C ARG A 201 11.25 18.63 -22.82
N GLY A 202 11.14 19.48 -23.84
CA GLY A 202 11.10 19.02 -25.23
C GLY A 202 9.80 18.37 -25.64
N LEU A 203 8.72 18.56 -24.90
CA LEU A 203 7.40 18.09 -25.25
C LEU A 203 6.69 19.10 -26.18
N GLU A 204 5.97 18.57 -27.16
CA GLU A 204 5.05 19.33 -28.00
C GLU A 204 3.62 19.10 -27.50
N TYR A 205 2.80 20.15 -27.58
CA TYR A 205 1.41 20.09 -27.13
C TYR A 205 0.45 20.37 -28.30
N GLU A 206 -0.67 19.67 -28.30
CA GLU A 206 -1.81 19.98 -29.15
C GLU A 206 -2.52 21.27 -28.66
N LYS A 207 -3.38 21.84 -29.49
CA LYS A 207 -4.12 23.06 -29.12
C LYS A 207 -5.05 22.87 -27.90
N ASP A 208 -5.47 21.65 -27.64
CA ASP A 208 -6.31 21.25 -26.49
C ASP A 208 -5.50 20.98 -25.20
N GLY A 209 -4.17 21.15 -25.26
CA GLY A 209 -3.26 20.95 -24.11
C GLY A 209 -2.78 19.53 -23.90
N LYS A 210 -3.13 18.58 -24.78
CA LYS A 210 -2.59 17.21 -24.72
C LYS A 210 -1.17 17.18 -25.29
N VAL A 211 -0.36 16.25 -24.76
CA VAL A 211 0.97 16.01 -25.31
C VAL A 211 0.82 15.35 -26.68
N LYS A 212 1.49 15.94 -27.65
CA LYS A 212 1.52 15.45 -29.03
C LYS A 212 2.45 14.25 -29.13
N PRO A 213 2.01 13.11 -29.67
CA PRO A 213 2.88 12.00 -29.99
C PRO A 213 3.98 12.41 -30.98
N THR A 214 5.22 12.02 -30.71
CA THR A 214 6.39 12.21 -31.56
C THR A 214 7.15 10.90 -31.71
N ASP A 215 8.09 10.81 -32.66
CA ASP A 215 8.90 9.60 -32.84
C ASP A 215 9.67 9.19 -31.58
N SER A 216 10.09 10.16 -30.79
CA SER A 216 10.78 9.92 -29.51
C SER A 216 9.84 9.66 -28.33
N ASN A 217 8.56 10.05 -28.44
CA ASN A 217 7.53 9.85 -27.43
C ASN A 217 6.19 9.45 -28.10
N PRO A 218 6.12 8.24 -28.67
CA PRO A 218 4.99 7.82 -29.52
C PRO A 218 3.65 7.70 -28.76
N TYR A 219 3.71 7.68 -27.42
CA TYR A 219 2.52 7.59 -26.57
C TYR A 219 2.13 8.93 -25.93
N GLY A 220 2.84 10.01 -26.21
CA GLY A 220 2.57 11.33 -25.64
C GLY A 220 2.68 11.33 -24.12
N LEU A 221 3.70 10.65 -23.56
CA LEU A 221 3.83 10.45 -22.12
C LEU A 221 4.61 11.57 -21.48
N THR A 222 4.23 11.92 -20.25
CA THR A 222 4.85 12.95 -19.43
C THR A 222 5.00 12.44 -17.99
N PHE A 223 5.64 13.20 -17.07
CA PHE A 223 5.88 12.77 -15.69
C PHE A 223 4.58 12.68 -14.87
N ASP A 224 4.29 11.51 -14.29
CA ASP A 224 3.07 11.26 -13.51
C ASP A 224 3.40 10.96 -12.03
N PRO A 225 3.30 11.96 -11.15
CA PRO A 225 3.55 11.76 -9.72
C PRO A 225 2.48 10.89 -9.03
N ASN A 226 1.34 10.65 -9.65
CA ASN A 226 0.23 9.90 -9.07
C ASN A 226 0.33 8.39 -9.26
N TYR A 227 1.27 7.92 -10.09
CA TYR A 227 1.41 6.51 -10.44
C TYR A 227 2.31 5.72 -9.46
N VAL A 228 2.57 6.24 -8.28
CA VAL A 228 3.41 5.57 -7.28
C VAL A 228 2.54 4.69 -6.38
N PHE A 229 2.56 3.37 -6.59
CA PHE A 229 1.76 2.41 -5.83
C PHE A 229 2.55 1.60 -4.80
N GLY A 230 3.83 1.90 -4.63
CA GLY A 230 4.70 1.21 -3.66
C GLY A 230 5.99 1.99 -3.41
N PRO A 231 6.80 1.58 -2.43
CA PRO A 231 8.04 2.28 -2.08
C PRO A 231 9.06 2.18 -3.22
N ASN A 232 9.60 3.32 -3.62
CA ASN A 232 10.64 3.43 -4.66
C ASN A 232 12.04 3.47 -4.06
N GLN A 233 12.34 2.52 -3.17
CA GLN A 233 13.65 2.39 -2.53
C GLN A 233 14.17 0.97 -2.72
N ASN A 234 15.34 0.84 -3.32
CA ASN A 234 16.03 -0.44 -3.48
C ASN A 234 16.40 -1.07 -2.12
N MET A 235 16.92 -2.29 -2.18
CA MET A 235 17.51 -2.95 -1.03
C MET A 235 18.57 -2.08 -0.39
N ARG A 236 18.56 -1.99 0.95
CA ARG A 236 19.52 -1.18 1.71
C ARG A 236 19.83 -1.81 3.05
N GLY A 237 21.10 -1.81 3.40
CA GLY A 237 21.58 -2.15 4.73
C GLY A 237 21.42 -0.99 5.71
N PHE A 238 21.32 -1.31 6.99
CA PHE A 238 21.38 -0.35 8.09
C PHE A 238 22.11 -0.97 9.27
N PHE A 239 22.67 -0.10 10.10
CA PHE A 239 23.32 -0.47 11.35
C PHE A 239 23.09 0.62 12.40
N GLY A 240 23.00 0.24 13.66
CA GLY A 240 22.84 1.19 14.76
C GLY A 240 23.25 0.60 16.09
N ILE A 241 23.42 1.50 17.06
CA ILE A 241 23.77 1.21 18.45
C ILE A 241 22.71 1.84 19.35
N ARG A 242 22.23 1.08 20.34
CA ARG A 242 21.37 1.60 21.39
C ARG A 242 22.11 1.55 22.72
N TYR A 243 22.11 2.66 23.47
CA TYR A 243 22.67 2.76 24.80
C TYR A 243 21.58 3.05 25.82
N THR A 244 21.52 2.29 26.90
CA THR A 244 20.55 2.47 27.99
C THR A 244 21.21 3.21 29.17
N ILE A 245 20.71 4.41 29.43
CA ILE A 245 21.07 5.20 30.64
C ILE A 245 20.18 4.74 31.78
N LYS A 246 20.78 4.31 32.89
CA LYS A 246 20.07 3.98 34.15
C LYS A 246 20.15 5.13 35.11
#